data_e9d9f16916d6b2207dbf5bad357dd466
#
_entry.id   e9d9f16916d6b2207dbf5bad357dd466
#
_cell.length_a   1.000
_cell.length_b   1.000
_cell.length_c   1.000
_cell.angle_alpha   90.00
_cell.angle_beta   90.00
_cell.angle_gamma   90.00
#
_symmetry.space_group_name_H-M   'P 1'
#
loop_
_entity.id
_entity.type
_entity.pdbx_description
1 polymer ?
#
loop_
_entity_poly.entity_id
_entity_poly.type
_entity_poly.pdbx_seq_one_letter_code
_entity_poly.pdbx_strand_id
1 'polypeptide(L)'
;MRSGLGWRSLNPVEAVADVHSIENKDTLFRIAYEARNPEARRLALLKMGDKRLMAAFAQSDCSPIVRRLMVRELDDIALVRHIAENDDDRSVRESAAQRLAQLERESAGQI
;
A
#
# COMPACT_ATOMS: atom_id res chain seq x y z
N MET A 1 2.41 5.45 -29.78
CA MET A 1 3.43 4.71 -29.01
C MET A 1 3.40 5.16 -27.56
N ARG A 2 3.32 4.21 -26.65
CA ARG A 2 3.35 4.56 -25.23
C ARG A 2 4.75 5.01 -24.85
N SER A 3 4.81 6.10 -24.11
CA SER A 3 6.07 6.70 -23.68
C SER A 3 6.71 6.00 -22.47
N GLY A 4 6.03 5.01 -21.88
CA GLY A 4 6.47 4.42 -20.62
C GLY A 4 6.20 5.30 -19.41
N LEU A 5 5.44 6.39 -19.60
CA LEU A 5 5.07 7.33 -18.54
C LEU A 5 3.56 7.37 -18.32
N GLY A 6 2.83 6.35 -18.78
CA GLY A 6 1.39 6.25 -18.59
C GLY A 6 0.97 6.19 -17.13
N TRP A 7 1.86 5.72 -16.25
CA TRP A 7 1.61 5.70 -14.81
C TRP A 7 1.50 7.10 -14.19
N ARG A 8 1.93 8.14 -14.92
CA ARG A 8 1.75 9.54 -14.49
C ARG A 8 0.36 10.07 -14.84
N SER A 9 -0.42 9.31 -15.62
CA SER A 9 -1.76 9.71 -16.01
C SER A 9 -2.70 9.78 -14.82
N LEU A 10 -3.64 10.72 -14.86
CA LEU A 10 -4.75 10.78 -13.91
C LEU A 10 -5.82 9.75 -14.24
N ASN A 11 -5.80 9.16 -15.44
CA ASN A 11 -6.71 8.09 -15.83
C ASN A 11 -6.27 6.80 -15.15
N PRO A 12 -7.09 6.24 -14.21
CA PRO A 12 -6.68 5.05 -13.46
C PRO A 12 -6.45 3.83 -14.34
N VAL A 13 -7.22 3.66 -15.39
CA VAL A 13 -7.07 2.51 -16.29
C VAL A 13 -5.70 2.54 -16.97
N GLU A 14 -5.31 3.69 -17.51
CA GLU A 14 -4.03 3.86 -18.18
C GLU A 14 -2.86 3.71 -17.21
N ALA A 15 -2.95 4.38 -16.06
CA ALA A 15 -1.88 4.35 -15.06
C ALA A 15 -1.64 2.92 -14.55
N VAL A 16 -2.69 2.21 -14.20
CA VAL A 16 -2.59 0.84 -13.68
C VAL A 16 -2.08 -0.11 -14.75
N ALA A 17 -2.56 0.00 -15.98
CA ALA A 17 -2.12 -0.85 -17.08
C ALA A 17 -0.62 -0.70 -17.32
N ASP A 18 -0.10 0.52 -17.23
CA ASP A 18 1.33 0.78 -17.41
C ASP A 18 2.16 0.12 -16.30
N VAL A 19 1.71 0.23 -15.05
CA VAL A 19 2.41 -0.37 -13.91
C VAL A 19 2.46 -1.90 -14.03
N HIS A 20 1.39 -2.52 -14.52
CA HIS A 20 1.36 -3.98 -14.71
C HIS A 20 2.50 -4.48 -15.60
N SER A 21 2.92 -3.70 -16.57
CA SER A 21 3.97 -4.11 -17.51
C SER A 21 5.38 -3.81 -17.03
N ILE A 22 5.53 -3.06 -15.93
CA ILE A 22 6.84 -2.63 -15.42
C ILE A 22 7.39 -3.66 -14.44
N GLU A 23 8.62 -4.12 -14.69
CA GLU A 23 9.32 -5.07 -13.81
C GLU A 23 10.53 -4.45 -13.10
N ASN A 24 11.05 -3.35 -13.62
CA ASN A 24 12.23 -2.70 -13.06
C ASN A 24 11.91 -2.10 -11.68
N LYS A 25 12.65 -2.53 -10.66
CA LYS A 25 12.38 -2.10 -9.28
C LYS A 25 12.63 -0.62 -9.05
N ASP A 26 13.61 -0.03 -9.72
CA ASP A 26 13.86 1.41 -9.60
C ASP A 26 12.69 2.21 -10.15
N THR A 27 12.12 1.76 -11.26
CA THR A 27 10.95 2.41 -11.85
C THR A 27 9.73 2.23 -10.95
N LEU A 28 9.52 1.04 -10.39
CA LEU A 28 8.42 0.78 -9.46
C LEU A 28 8.53 1.67 -8.21
N PHE A 29 9.74 1.84 -7.70
CA PHE A 29 10.01 2.73 -6.57
C PHE A 29 9.60 4.17 -6.89
N ARG A 30 9.98 4.66 -8.06
CA ARG A 30 9.57 5.99 -8.51
C ARG A 30 8.06 6.13 -8.61
N ILE A 31 7.39 5.11 -9.15
CA ILE A 31 5.94 5.12 -9.27
C ILE A 31 5.28 5.21 -7.90
N ALA A 32 5.78 4.45 -6.93
CA ALA A 32 5.25 4.46 -5.57
C ALA A 32 5.29 5.87 -4.95
N TYR A 33 6.32 6.65 -5.25
CA TYR A 33 6.47 8.00 -4.72
C TYR A 33 5.85 9.09 -5.57
N GLU A 34 5.85 8.93 -6.89
CA GLU A 34 5.52 10.03 -7.81
C GLU A 34 4.18 9.90 -8.52
N ALA A 35 3.60 8.71 -8.61
CA ALA A 35 2.35 8.52 -9.33
C ALA A 35 1.23 9.31 -8.64
N ARG A 36 0.45 10.02 -9.43
CA ARG A 36 -0.69 10.79 -8.91
C ARG A 36 -1.87 9.91 -8.54
N ASN A 37 -2.02 8.79 -9.23
CA ASN A 37 -3.12 7.88 -9.01
C ASN A 37 -2.79 6.93 -7.85
N PRO A 38 -3.63 6.88 -6.79
CA PRO A 38 -3.39 5.98 -5.65
C PRO A 38 -3.32 4.51 -6.05
N GLU A 39 -4.10 4.08 -7.04
CA GLU A 39 -4.09 2.69 -7.50
C GLU A 39 -2.74 2.33 -8.14
N ALA A 40 -2.12 3.25 -8.89
CA ALA A 40 -0.80 3.03 -9.46
C ALA A 40 0.25 2.90 -8.35
N ARG A 41 0.20 3.75 -7.33
CA ARG A 41 1.12 3.66 -6.18
C ARG A 41 0.96 2.34 -5.45
N ARG A 42 -0.30 1.96 -5.18
CA ARG A 42 -0.62 0.70 -4.50
C ARG A 42 -0.04 -0.50 -5.26
N LEU A 43 -0.30 -0.55 -6.56
CA LEU A 43 0.16 -1.67 -7.37
C LEU A 43 1.68 -1.75 -7.41
N ALA A 44 2.36 -0.61 -7.54
CA ALA A 44 3.82 -0.57 -7.52
C ALA A 44 4.37 -1.12 -6.20
N LEU A 45 3.77 -0.72 -5.08
CA LEU A 45 4.17 -1.22 -3.76
C LEU A 45 3.98 -2.73 -3.64
N LEU A 46 2.86 -3.25 -4.12
CA LEU A 46 2.58 -4.68 -4.10
C LEU A 46 3.55 -5.46 -4.99
N LYS A 47 3.86 -4.94 -6.17
CA LYS A 47 4.80 -5.59 -7.08
C LYS A 47 6.22 -5.64 -6.51
N MET A 48 6.62 -4.60 -5.79
CA MET A 48 7.94 -4.57 -5.14
C MET A 48 8.03 -5.57 -3.98
N GLY A 49 6.94 -5.77 -3.26
CA GLY A 49 6.89 -6.72 -2.14
C GLY A 49 7.78 -6.34 -0.97
N ASP A 50 8.17 -5.09 -0.84
CA ASP A 50 9.04 -4.63 0.25
C ASP A 50 8.19 -4.23 1.46
N LYS A 51 8.24 -5.06 2.51
CA LYS A 51 7.43 -4.85 3.71
C LYS A 51 7.78 -3.56 4.47
N ARG A 52 9.03 -3.14 4.45
CA ARG A 52 9.44 -1.87 5.09
C ARG A 52 8.84 -0.68 4.38
N LEU A 53 8.85 -0.74 3.05
CA LEU A 53 8.27 0.31 2.23
C LEU A 53 6.76 0.36 2.39
N MET A 54 6.11 -0.80 2.40
CA MET A 54 4.68 -0.89 2.65
C MET A 54 4.30 -0.30 4.01
N ALA A 55 5.11 -0.57 5.04
CA ALA A 55 4.90 -0.02 6.38
C ALA A 55 4.99 1.51 6.39
N ALA A 56 5.96 2.06 5.67
CA ALA A 56 6.11 3.51 5.55
C ALA A 56 4.89 4.14 4.87
N PHE A 57 4.44 3.55 3.76
CA PHE A 57 3.30 4.08 3.01
C PHE A 57 1.97 3.88 3.75
N ALA A 58 1.85 2.80 4.54
CA ALA A 58 0.67 2.59 5.37
C ALA A 58 0.46 3.72 6.38
N GLN A 59 1.52 4.40 6.76
CA GLN A 59 1.46 5.49 7.74
C GLN A 59 1.45 6.87 7.10
N SER A 60 2.09 7.04 5.95
CA SER A 60 2.39 8.38 5.43
C SER A 60 1.85 8.71 4.05
N ASP A 61 1.29 7.75 3.32
CA ASP A 61 0.72 8.08 2.01
C ASP A 61 -0.42 9.08 2.18
N CYS A 62 -0.49 10.06 1.29
CA CYS A 62 -1.51 11.10 1.36
C CYS A 62 -2.92 10.55 1.09
N SER A 63 -3.04 9.38 0.45
CA SER A 63 -4.33 8.76 0.17
C SER A 63 -4.69 7.74 1.24
N PRO A 64 -5.86 7.86 1.87
CA PRO A 64 -6.34 6.84 2.80
C PRO A 64 -6.56 5.49 2.12
N ILE A 65 -6.80 5.49 0.80
CA ILE A 65 -6.95 4.24 0.04
C ILE A 65 -5.63 3.46 0.08
N VAL A 66 -4.51 4.11 -0.17
CA VAL A 66 -3.19 3.46 -0.12
C VAL A 66 -2.89 3.01 1.30
N ARG A 67 -3.08 3.88 2.30
CA ARG A 67 -2.82 3.53 3.70
C ARG A 67 -3.63 2.32 4.13
N ARG A 68 -4.93 2.31 3.81
CA ARG A 68 -5.84 1.21 4.15
C ARG A 68 -5.38 -0.12 3.56
N LEU A 69 -4.98 -0.10 2.29
CA LEU A 69 -4.60 -1.33 1.59
C LEU A 69 -3.22 -1.81 2.00
N MET A 70 -2.30 -0.89 2.32
CA MET A 70 -0.97 -1.27 2.79
C MET A 70 -1.00 -1.87 4.19
N VAL A 71 -1.85 -1.38 5.08
CA VAL A 71 -1.93 -1.93 6.45
C VAL A 71 -2.34 -3.41 6.44
N ARG A 72 -3.08 -3.84 5.45
CA ARG A 72 -3.47 -5.25 5.29
C ARG A 72 -2.29 -6.18 5.02
N GLU A 73 -1.19 -5.63 4.52
CA GLU A 73 0.01 -6.39 4.18
C GLU A 73 1.03 -6.43 5.32
N LEU A 74 0.77 -5.73 6.42
CA LEU A 74 1.71 -5.63 7.53
C LEU A 74 1.55 -6.79 8.50
N ASP A 75 2.70 -7.24 9.05
CA ASP A 75 2.74 -8.35 10.01
C ASP A 75 3.14 -7.87 11.42
N ASP A 76 3.60 -6.64 11.56
CA ASP A 76 4.03 -6.08 12.84
C ASP A 76 2.81 -5.65 13.65
N ILE A 77 2.49 -6.44 14.68
CA ILE A 77 1.31 -6.22 15.53
C ILE A 77 1.35 -4.85 16.20
N ALA A 78 2.50 -4.43 16.71
CA ALA A 78 2.61 -3.13 17.38
C ALA A 78 2.32 -1.97 16.42
N LEU A 79 2.85 -2.04 15.21
CA LEU A 79 2.62 -1.01 14.21
C LEU A 79 1.16 -0.98 13.75
N VAL A 80 0.59 -2.16 13.47
CA VAL A 80 -0.82 -2.25 13.04
C VAL A 80 -1.74 -1.70 14.14
N ARG A 81 -1.46 -2.01 15.41
CA ARG A 81 -2.21 -1.45 16.53
C ARG A 81 -2.12 0.06 16.58
N HIS A 82 -0.92 0.59 16.38
CA HIS A 82 -0.71 2.04 16.36
C HIS A 82 -1.55 2.72 15.30
N ILE A 83 -1.58 2.15 14.09
CA ILE A 83 -2.39 2.68 12.99
C ILE A 83 -3.89 2.59 13.32
N ALA A 84 -4.32 1.47 13.90
CA ALA A 84 -5.72 1.28 14.29
C ALA A 84 -6.19 2.33 15.30
N GLU A 85 -5.28 2.80 16.15
CA GLU A 85 -5.62 3.76 17.21
C GLU A 85 -5.45 5.20 16.76
N ASN A 86 -4.58 5.49 15.80
CA ASN A 86 -4.12 6.87 15.57
C ASN A 86 -4.31 7.43 14.16
N ASP A 87 -4.61 6.61 13.13
CA ASP A 87 -4.77 7.16 11.79
C ASP A 87 -5.98 8.10 11.75
N ASP A 88 -5.84 9.20 11.03
CA ASP A 88 -6.90 10.21 10.91
C ASP A 88 -8.14 9.70 10.21
N ASP A 89 -7.99 8.75 9.31
CA ASP A 89 -9.09 8.24 8.49
C ASP A 89 -9.73 7.02 9.12
N ARG A 90 -11.05 7.06 9.27
CA ARG A 90 -11.82 5.98 9.89
C ARG A 90 -11.65 4.65 9.14
N SER A 91 -11.66 4.68 7.80
CA SER A 91 -11.56 3.45 7.01
C SER A 91 -10.18 2.79 7.19
N VAL A 92 -9.14 3.59 7.39
CA VAL A 92 -7.80 3.08 7.67
C VAL A 92 -7.77 2.45 9.06
N ARG A 93 -8.34 3.14 10.07
CA ARG A 93 -8.41 2.58 11.44
C ARG A 93 -9.17 1.25 11.46
N GLU A 94 -10.29 1.16 10.75
CA GLU A 94 -11.09 -0.07 10.68
C GLU A 94 -10.33 -1.21 9.99
N SER A 95 -9.65 -0.91 8.89
CA SER A 95 -8.83 -1.91 8.19
C SER A 95 -7.68 -2.41 9.09
N ALA A 96 -7.04 -1.49 9.80
CA ALA A 96 -5.98 -1.85 10.74
C ALA A 96 -6.51 -2.71 11.89
N ALA A 97 -7.69 -2.38 12.43
CA ALA A 97 -8.32 -3.16 13.50
C ALA A 97 -8.64 -4.59 13.03
N GLN A 98 -9.12 -4.74 11.80
CA GLN A 98 -9.38 -6.06 11.22
C GLN A 98 -8.08 -6.85 11.05
N ARG A 99 -7.02 -6.20 10.56
CA ARG A 99 -5.71 -6.84 10.41
C ARG A 99 -5.13 -7.24 11.76
N LEU A 100 -5.26 -6.36 12.76
CA LEU A 100 -4.81 -6.64 14.11
C LEU A 100 -5.48 -7.88 14.68
N ALA A 101 -6.80 -7.97 14.56
CA ALA A 101 -7.56 -9.13 15.03
C ALA A 101 -7.10 -10.41 14.34
N GLN A 102 -6.84 -10.34 13.03
CA GLN A 102 -6.35 -11.50 12.29
C GLN A 102 -4.98 -11.94 12.78
N LEU A 103 -4.05 -10.99 12.96
CA LEU A 103 -2.70 -11.29 13.43
C LEU A 103 -2.70 -11.87 14.84
N GLU A 104 -3.56 -11.38 15.72
CA GLU A 104 -3.71 -11.91 17.07
C GLU A 104 -4.26 -13.32 17.08
N ARG A 105 -5.22 -13.63 16.21
CA ARG A 105 -5.75 -14.99 16.06
C ARG A 105 -4.67 -15.96 15.58
N GLU A 106 -3.90 -15.54 14.58
CA GLU A 106 -2.82 -16.36 14.05
C GLU A 106 -1.75 -16.63 15.10
N SER A 107 -1.41 -15.62 15.89
CA SER A 107 -0.46 -15.74 16.97
C SER A 107 -0.95 -16.71 18.06
N ALA A 108 -2.22 -16.61 18.45
CA ALA A 108 -2.82 -17.51 19.44
C ALA A 108 -2.87 -18.96 18.94
N GLY A 109 -3.09 -19.16 17.63
CA GLY A 109 -3.16 -20.49 17.04
C GLY A 109 -1.82 -21.20 16.93
N GLN A 110 -0.71 -20.53 17.23
CA GLN A 110 0.63 -21.09 17.13
C GLN A 110 1.14 -21.71 18.44
N ILE A 111 0.34 -21.74 19.47
CA ILE A 111 0.72 -22.30 20.76
C ILE A 111 0.70 -23.84 20.71
#